data_560daf5e168bd873930f15b5a8740270
#
_entry.id   560daf5e168bd873930f15b5a8740270
#
_cell.length_a   1.000
_cell.length_b   1.000
_cell.length_c   1.000
_cell.angle_alpha   90.00
_cell.angle_beta   90.00
_cell.angle_gamma   90.00
#
_symmetry.space_group_name_H-M   'P 1'
#
loop_
_entity.id
_entity.type
_entity.pdbx_description
1 polymer ?
#
loop_
_entity_poly.entity_id
_entity_poly.type
_entity_poly.pdbx_seq_one_letter_code
_entity_poly.pdbx_strand_id
1 'polypeptide(L)'
;MTTCCVVIPTVGRPSLCRAVSSAHGFADQVLVVADGAPHVEADLHVDLGCPGLVRNAAAPHVWTDFVAFCDDDDVLVPDVYRRGLEMHPAVDMLIHTMAHPVLGPVPRPGWPLDHGNVGISFMVRTDLWRANPFIAGPPATFRGEDFELVRRFMDQGRIIAMSTEVGYIVRPQEGQS
;
A
#
# COMPACT_ATOMS: atom_id res chain seq x y z
N MET A 1 -2.96 6.98 20.89
CA MET A 1 -3.62 7.07 19.56
C MET A 1 -2.72 6.29 18.61
N THR A 2 -3.28 5.39 17.82
CA THR A 2 -2.52 4.57 16.87
C THR A 2 -2.09 5.45 15.69
N THR A 3 -0.81 5.42 15.33
CA THR A 3 -0.22 6.25 14.27
C THR A 3 -0.01 5.47 12.99
N CYS A 4 -0.09 6.13 11.83
CA CYS A 4 0.08 5.51 10.52
C CYS A 4 0.98 6.34 9.60
N CYS A 5 1.88 5.65 8.89
CA CYS A 5 2.63 6.19 7.77
C CYS A 5 2.00 5.73 6.46
N VAL A 6 2.03 6.59 5.44
CA VAL A 6 1.77 6.18 4.05
C VAL A 6 3.06 6.28 3.26
N VAL A 7 3.45 5.18 2.61
CA VAL A 7 4.58 5.12 1.69
C VAL A 7 4.08 5.15 0.25
N ILE A 8 4.60 6.09 -0.54
CA ILE A 8 4.20 6.32 -1.94
C ILE A 8 5.42 6.15 -2.85
N PRO A 9 5.60 4.98 -3.50
CA PRO A 9 6.60 4.82 -4.54
C PRO A 9 6.19 5.62 -5.77
N THR A 10 7.13 6.28 -6.44
CA THR A 10 6.85 7.05 -7.64
C THR A 10 7.96 6.99 -8.68
N VAL A 11 7.56 6.98 -9.94
CA VAL A 11 8.45 7.20 -11.11
C VAL A 11 8.27 8.61 -11.68
N GLY A 12 7.60 9.50 -10.95
CA GLY A 12 7.38 10.89 -11.34
C GLY A 12 6.11 11.13 -12.15
N ARG A 13 5.04 10.38 -11.90
CA ARG A 13 3.75 10.61 -12.58
C ARG A 13 3.10 11.92 -12.14
N PRO A 14 2.37 12.61 -13.03
CA PRO A 14 1.63 13.82 -12.69
C PRO A 14 0.56 13.62 -11.61
N SER A 15 0.07 12.39 -11.44
CA SER A 15 -0.93 12.00 -10.43
C SER A 15 -0.40 11.98 -9.00
N LEU A 16 0.92 11.97 -8.79
CA LEU A 16 1.56 11.92 -7.47
C LEU A 16 0.97 12.91 -6.46
N CYS A 17 0.69 14.14 -6.90
CA CYS A 17 0.13 15.16 -6.00
C CYS A 17 -1.24 14.76 -5.41
N ARG A 18 -2.06 13.99 -6.15
CA ARG A 18 -3.35 13.48 -5.67
C ARG A 18 -3.15 12.35 -4.65
N ALA A 19 -2.22 11.43 -4.91
CA ALA A 19 -1.87 10.36 -3.98
C ALA A 19 -1.38 10.95 -2.65
N VAL A 20 -0.43 11.88 -2.70
CA VAL A 20 0.10 12.59 -1.53
C VAL A 20 -0.99 13.34 -0.76
N SER A 21 -1.86 14.08 -1.47
CA SER A 21 -2.96 14.81 -0.84
C SER A 21 -3.94 13.88 -0.13
N SER A 22 -4.27 12.72 -0.72
CA SER A 22 -5.14 11.73 -0.09
C SER A 22 -4.53 11.12 1.16
N ALA A 23 -3.22 10.85 1.15
CA ALA A 23 -2.49 10.32 2.29
C ALA A 23 -2.47 11.29 3.48
N HIS A 24 -2.21 12.57 3.23
CA HIS A 24 -2.24 13.61 4.27
C HIS A 24 -3.60 13.78 4.96
N GLY A 25 -4.67 13.27 4.37
CA GLY A 25 -6.01 13.32 4.97
C GLY A 25 -6.13 12.51 6.28
N PHE A 26 -5.22 11.54 6.55
CA PHE A 26 -5.30 10.71 7.76
C PHE A 26 -3.94 10.32 8.35
N ALA A 27 -2.88 10.28 7.56
CA ALA A 27 -1.57 9.79 7.99
C ALA A 27 -0.83 10.79 8.88
N ASP A 28 -0.12 10.26 9.88
CA ASP A 28 0.79 11.02 10.75
C ASP A 28 2.14 11.26 10.07
N GLN A 29 2.46 10.41 9.07
CA GLN A 29 3.66 10.50 8.25
C GLN A 29 3.33 10.12 6.80
N VAL A 30 3.88 10.85 5.85
CA VAL A 30 3.85 10.49 4.42
C VAL A 30 5.28 10.47 3.92
N LEU A 31 5.69 9.39 3.25
CA LEU A 31 7.01 9.24 2.65
C LEU A 31 6.87 8.97 1.16
N VAL A 32 7.40 9.88 0.35
CA VAL A 32 7.52 9.72 -1.11
C VAL A 32 8.88 9.13 -1.42
N VAL A 33 8.92 8.02 -2.17
CA VAL A 33 10.14 7.35 -2.60
C VAL A 33 10.22 7.38 -4.11
N ALA A 34 11.11 8.20 -4.66
CA ALA A 34 11.32 8.32 -6.10
C ALA A 34 12.26 7.22 -6.61
N ASP A 35 11.81 6.45 -7.60
CA ASP A 35 12.56 5.37 -8.24
C ASP A 35 12.98 5.78 -9.65
N GLY A 36 14.28 5.97 -9.87
CA GLY A 36 14.82 6.42 -11.17
C GLY A 36 14.36 7.81 -11.62
N ALA A 37 13.78 8.62 -10.71
CA ALA A 37 13.18 9.91 -11.02
C ALA A 37 13.84 11.05 -10.19
N PRO A 38 15.07 11.46 -10.51
CA PRO A 38 15.85 12.40 -9.69
C PRO A 38 15.30 13.84 -9.71
N HIS A 39 14.37 14.16 -10.62
CA HIS A 39 13.74 15.47 -10.75
C HIS A 39 12.47 15.63 -9.90
N VAL A 40 12.01 14.55 -9.27
CA VAL A 40 10.83 14.55 -8.42
C VAL A 40 11.20 15.02 -7.02
N GLU A 41 10.40 15.90 -6.43
CA GLU A 41 10.53 16.22 -5.01
C GLU A 41 10.05 15.01 -4.19
N ALA A 42 10.97 14.39 -3.44
CA ALA A 42 10.72 13.17 -2.70
C ALA A 42 11.59 13.12 -1.43
N ASP A 43 11.12 12.35 -0.43
CA ASP A 43 11.88 12.13 0.82
C ASP A 43 13.10 11.23 0.59
N LEU A 44 12.98 10.28 -0.36
CA LEU A 44 14.04 9.33 -0.70
C LEU A 44 14.15 9.18 -2.21
N HIS A 45 15.38 9.00 -2.70
CA HIS A 45 15.67 8.67 -4.10
C HIS A 45 16.39 7.33 -4.16
N VAL A 46 15.90 6.43 -5.02
CA VAL A 46 16.44 5.09 -5.26
C VAL A 46 16.43 4.79 -6.77
N ASP A 47 17.06 3.70 -7.16
CA ASP A 47 17.04 3.16 -8.53
C ASP A 47 16.98 1.62 -8.41
N LEU A 48 15.78 1.10 -8.15
CA LEU A 48 15.54 -0.31 -7.81
C LEU A 48 14.68 -1.03 -8.85
N GLY A 49 13.85 -0.31 -9.63
CA GLY A 49 13.03 -0.85 -10.70
C GLY A 49 11.95 -1.86 -10.26
N CYS A 50 11.69 -1.95 -8.96
CA CYS A 50 10.71 -2.89 -8.40
C CYS A 50 9.91 -2.20 -7.29
N PRO A 51 8.58 -2.03 -7.44
CA PRO A 51 7.76 -1.28 -6.48
C PRO A 51 7.87 -1.79 -5.04
N GLY A 52 7.91 -3.11 -4.84
CA GLY A 52 8.07 -3.69 -3.51
C GLY A 52 9.40 -3.30 -2.85
N LEU A 53 10.51 -3.30 -3.60
CA LEU A 53 11.81 -2.87 -3.08
C LEU A 53 11.85 -1.36 -2.81
N VAL A 54 11.19 -0.57 -3.67
CA VAL A 54 11.05 0.88 -3.48
C VAL A 54 10.30 1.17 -2.17
N ARG A 55 9.20 0.46 -1.91
CA ARG A 55 8.48 0.56 -0.63
C ARG A 55 9.38 0.17 0.55
N ASN A 56 10.16 -0.90 0.43
CA ASN A 56 11.09 -1.35 1.49
C ASN A 56 12.16 -0.30 1.83
N ALA A 57 12.59 0.51 0.87
CA ALA A 57 13.57 1.56 1.13
C ALA A 57 13.10 2.60 2.16
N ALA A 58 11.78 2.77 2.31
CA ALA A 58 11.20 3.64 3.32
C ALA A 58 11.26 3.06 4.74
N ALA A 59 11.44 1.74 4.91
CA ALA A 59 11.29 1.08 6.22
C ALA A 59 12.15 1.67 7.35
N PRO A 60 13.42 2.07 7.15
CA PRO A 60 14.22 2.71 8.21
C PRO A 60 13.70 4.07 8.65
N HIS A 61 12.89 4.74 7.83
CA HIS A 61 12.41 6.11 8.04
C HIS A 61 10.99 6.18 8.61
N VAL A 62 10.25 5.07 8.63
CA VAL A 62 8.90 4.99 9.22
C VAL A 62 9.02 4.95 10.74
N TRP A 63 8.31 5.83 11.45
CA TRP A 63 8.32 5.88 12.93
C TRP A 63 6.94 5.55 13.55
N THR A 64 5.94 5.27 12.74
CA THR A 64 4.56 5.02 13.14
C THR A 64 4.28 3.55 13.49
N ASP A 65 3.14 3.30 14.17
CA ASP A 65 2.71 1.95 14.56
C ASP A 65 2.33 1.09 13.35
N PHE A 66 1.67 1.71 12.35
CA PHE A 66 1.24 1.07 11.11
C PHE A 66 1.84 1.78 9.90
N VAL A 67 1.96 1.03 8.81
CA VAL A 67 2.29 1.54 7.48
C VAL A 67 1.22 1.09 6.48
N ALA A 68 0.77 2.02 5.65
CA ALA A 68 -0.06 1.79 4.48
C ALA A 68 0.73 2.17 3.22
N PHE A 69 0.26 1.72 2.07
CA PHE A 69 0.90 1.99 0.79
C PHE A 69 -0.10 2.60 -0.18
N CYS A 70 0.38 3.48 -1.04
CA CYS A 70 -0.43 4.08 -2.11
C CYS A 70 0.44 4.20 -3.36
N ASP A 71 -0.02 3.69 -4.49
CA ASP A 71 0.67 3.92 -5.76
C ASP A 71 0.45 5.37 -6.22
N ASP A 72 1.41 5.93 -6.95
CA ASP A 72 1.42 7.36 -7.31
C ASP A 72 0.34 7.75 -8.33
N ASP A 73 -0.43 6.78 -8.87
CA ASP A 73 -1.60 6.99 -9.74
C ASP A 73 -2.94 6.65 -9.08
N ASP A 74 -2.92 6.26 -7.79
CA ASP A 74 -4.09 5.87 -7.03
C ASP A 74 -4.46 6.90 -5.94
N VAL A 75 -5.55 6.63 -5.21
CA VAL A 75 -6.06 7.54 -4.16
C VAL A 75 -6.57 6.72 -2.96
N LEU A 76 -6.20 7.14 -1.76
CA LEU A 76 -6.76 6.62 -0.51
C LEU A 76 -8.03 7.36 -0.12
N VAL A 77 -8.91 6.70 0.65
CA VAL A 77 -10.11 7.31 1.25
C VAL A 77 -9.83 7.53 2.74
N PRO A 78 -9.43 8.76 3.16
CA PRO A 78 -8.88 9.04 4.48
C PRO A 78 -9.74 8.55 5.65
N ASP A 79 -11.05 8.81 5.60
CA ASP A 79 -11.97 8.46 6.69
C ASP A 79 -12.10 6.95 6.90
N VAL A 80 -11.94 6.15 5.83
CA VAL A 80 -11.98 4.68 5.91
C VAL A 80 -10.74 4.16 6.63
N TYR A 81 -9.56 4.69 6.29
CA TYR A 81 -8.31 4.33 6.96
C TYR A 81 -8.31 4.74 8.43
N ARG A 82 -8.77 5.96 8.74
CA ARG A 82 -8.87 6.43 10.14
C ARG A 82 -9.79 5.55 10.97
N ARG A 83 -11.00 5.25 10.49
CA ARG A 83 -11.92 4.31 11.16
C ARG A 83 -11.31 2.92 11.29
N GLY A 84 -10.60 2.45 10.28
CA GLY A 84 -9.91 1.16 10.32
C GLY A 84 -8.94 1.04 11.50
N LEU A 85 -8.10 2.05 11.71
CA LEU A 85 -7.17 2.11 12.85
C LEU A 85 -7.88 2.13 14.21
N GLU A 86 -9.00 2.85 14.30
CA GLU A 86 -9.80 2.97 15.52
C GLU A 86 -10.52 1.66 15.86
N MET A 87 -11.10 0.99 14.85
CA MET A 87 -11.92 -0.21 15.03
C MET A 87 -11.10 -1.49 15.20
N HIS A 88 -9.88 -1.51 14.70
CA HIS A 88 -9.04 -2.71 14.64
C HIS A 88 -7.64 -2.51 15.26
N PRO A 89 -7.53 -1.99 16.49
CA PRO A 89 -6.21 -1.67 17.07
C PRO A 89 -5.31 -2.89 17.36
N ALA A 90 -5.92 -4.09 17.40
CA ALA A 90 -5.23 -5.34 17.75
C ALA A 90 -4.87 -6.22 16.54
N VAL A 91 -5.14 -5.76 15.29
CA VAL A 91 -4.80 -6.55 14.11
C VAL A 91 -3.32 -6.38 13.74
N ASP A 92 -2.78 -7.39 13.07
CA ASP A 92 -1.46 -7.35 12.46
C ASP A 92 -1.51 -6.70 11.08
N MET A 93 -2.61 -6.92 10.34
CA MET A 93 -2.87 -6.35 9.03
C MET A 93 -4.36 -6.08 8.86
N LEU A 94 -4.72 -4.93 8.28
CA LEU A 94 -6.09 -4.61 7.85
C LEU A 94 -6.11 -4.38 6.35
N ILE A 95 -6.90 -5.17 5.62
CA ILE A 95 -7.10 -5.06 4.18
C ILE A 95 -8.39 -4.30 3.93
N HIS A 96 -8.32 -3.16 3.23
CA HIS A 96 -9.47 -2.41 2.76
C HIS A 96 -9.90 -2.88 1.36
N THR A 97 -11.18 -2.73 1.06
CA THR A 97 -11.64 -2.95 -0.30
C THR A 97 -11.06 -1.88 -1.25
N MET A 98 -10.49 -2.34 -2.36
CA MET A 98 -10.00 -1.53 -3.47
C MET A 98 -11.10 -1.44 -4.53
N ALA A 99 -11.45 -0.25 -4.99
CA ALA A 99 -12.27 -0.04 -6.17
C ALA A 99 -11.39 -0.05 -7.42
N HIS A 100 -11.40 -1.16 -8.16
CA HIS A 100 -10.64 -1.30 -9.39
C HIS A 100 -11.55 -1.12 -10.61
N PRO A 101 -11.21 -0.26 -11.60
CA PRO A 101 -12.10 0.11 -12.69
C PRO A 101 -12.51 -1.05 -13.61
N VAL A 102 -11.67 -2.09 -13.69
CA VAL A 102 -11.92 -3.27 -14.54
C VAL A 102 -12.34 -4.50 -13.74
N LEU A 103 -11.72 -4.73 -12.57
CA LEU A 103 -11.94 -5.94 -11.77
C LEU A 103 -13.13 -5.81 -10.81
N GLY A 104 -13.61 -4.58 -10.58
CA GLY A 104 -14.58 -4.29 -9.52
C GLY A 104 -13.91 -4.25 -8.14
N PRO A 105 -14.65 -4.60 -7.06
CA PRO A 105 -14.07 -4.60 -5.71
C PRO A 105 -13.01 -5.71 -5.55
N VAL A 106 -11.89 -5.36 -4.93
CA VAL A 106 -10.78 -6.28 -4.58
C VAL A 106 -10.40 -6.05 -3.12
N PRO A 107 -10.43 -7.04 -2.22
CA PRO A 107 -10.89 -8.42 -2.45
C PRO A 107 -12.37 -8.50 -2.79
N ARG A 108 -12.74 -9.48 -3.61
CA ARG A 108 -14.15 -9.77 -3.94
C ARG A 108 -14.83 -10.41 -2.72
N PRO A 109 -15.99 -9.91 -2.31
CA PRO A 109 -16.73 -10.49 -1.18
C PRO A 109 -17.02 -11.99 -1.38
N GLY A 110 -16.72 -12.80 -0.34
CA GLY A 110 -16.95 -14.24 -0.38
C GLY A 110 -15.91 -15.07 -1.16
N TRP A 111 -14.90 -14.43 -1.74
CA TRP A 111 -13.78 -15.12 -2.39
C TRP A 111 -12.59 -15.26 -1.43
N PRO A 112 -11.78 -16.33 -1.56
CA PRO A 112 -10.56 -16.45 -0.77
C PRO A 112 -9.56 -15.33 -1.11
N LEU A 113 -8.70 -15.01 -0.14
CA LEU A 113 -7.53 -14.19 -0.40
C LEU A 113 -6.52 -15.02 -1.18
N ASP A 114 -6.43 -14.77 -2.49
CA ASP A 114 -5.52 -15.46 -3.40
C ASP A 114 -4.90 -14.48 -4.40
N HIS A 115 -4.05 -15.01 -5.28
CA HIS A 115 -3.42 -14.22 -6.33
C HIS A 115 -4.47 -13.62 -7.27
N GLY A 116 -4.45 -12.29 -7.43
CA GLY A 116 -5.42 -11.53 -8.22
C GLY A 116 -6.69 -11.14 -7.46
N ASN A 117 -6.83 -11.56 -6.20
CA ASN A 117 -7.88 -11.10 -5.30
C ASN A 117 -7.34 -10.35 -4.06
N VAL A 118 -6.11 -9.87 -4.13
CA VAL A 118 -5.47 -8.98 -3.17
C VAL A 118 -4.69 -7.94 -3.95
N GLY A 119 -4.73 -6.71 -3.49
CA GLY A 119 -3.90 -5.61 -3.97
C GLY A 119 -3.24 -4.89 -2.79
N ILE A 120 -2.62 -3.77 -3.07
CA ILE A 120 -1.84 -2.99 -2.09
C ILE A 120 -2.71 -2.22 -1.07
N SER A 121 -4.02 -2.40 -1.08
CA SER A 121 -4.99 -1.67 -0.25
C SER A 121 -4.99 -2.08 1.24
N PHE A 122 -3.87 -2.43 1.79
CA PHE A 122 -3.75 -2.82 3.20
C PHE A 122 -2.86 -1.86 4.00
N MET A 123 -3.09 -1.87 5.31
CA MET A 123 -2.14 -1.36 6.28
C MET A 123 -1.67 -2.51 7.18
N VAL A 124 -0.43 -2.45 7.60
CA VAL A 124 0.25 -3.50 8.36
C VAL A 124 1.07 -2.88 9.49
N ARG A 125 1.22 -3.59 10.60
CA ARG A 125 2.11 -3.15 11.69
C ARG A 125 3.53 -2.94 11.17
N THR A 126 4.10 -1.81 11.48
CA THR A 126 5.42 -1.41 10.97
C THR A 126 6.53 -2.39 11.34
N ASP A 127 6.51 -2.89 12.58
CA ASP A 127 7.48 -3.88 13.07
C ASP A 127 7.39 -5.22 12.30
N LEU A 128 6.16 -5.66 12.01
CA LEU A 128 5.93 -6.89 11.23
C LEU A 128 6.33 -6.74 9.76
N TRP A 129 6.04 -5.57 9.15
CA TRP A 129 6.51 -5.30 7.78
C TRP A 129 8.04 -5.28 7.70
N ARG A 130 8.73 -4.66 8.65
CA ARG A 130 10.20 -4.68 8.72
C ARG A 130 10.78 -6.08 8.83
N ALA A 131 10.12 -6.94 9.62
CA ALA A 131 10.51 -8.34 9.75
C ALA A 131 10.16 -9.19 8.51
N ASN A 132 9.19 -8.74 7.70
CA ASN A 132 8.70 -9.43 6.52
C ASN A 132 8.61 -8.44 5.33
N PRO A 133 9.74 -7.90 4.83
CA PRO A 133 9.71 -6.93 3.73
C PRO A 133 9.16 -7.55 2.44
N PHE A 134 8.70 -6.73 1.50
CA PHE A 134 8.35 -7.18 0.15
C PHE A 134 9.53 -7.93 -0.47
N ILE A 135 9.26 -9.01 -1.17
CA ILE A 135 10.28 -9.80 -1.85
C ILE A 135 10.36 -9.36 -3.32
N ALA A 136 11.58 -9.13 -3.80
CA ALA A 136 11.80 -8.92 -5.22
C ALA A 136 11.50 -10.22 -5.97
N GLY A 137 10.53 -10.19 -6.87
CA GLY A 137 10.35 -11.24 -7.85
C GLY A 137 11.24 -11.01 -9.09
N PRO A 138 11.39 -12.01 -9.97
CA PRO A 138 12.05 -11.80 -11.25
C PRO A 138 11.34 -10.69 -12.04
N PRO A 139 12.06 -9.72 -12.60
CA PRO A 139 11.52 -8.43 -13.07
C PRO A 139 10.41 -8.52 -14.14
N ALA A 140 10.29 -9.64 -14.82
CA ALA A 140 9.36 -9.77 -15.96
C ALA A 140 8.04 -10.50 -15.62
N THR A 141 7.90 -11.15 -14.48
CA THR A 141 6.78 -12.08 -14.21
C THR A 141 6.13 -11.95 -12.84
N PHE A 142 6.73 -11.26 -11.91
CA PHE A 142 6.23 -11.16 -10.54
C PHE A 142 5.27 -9.98 -10.39
N ARG A 143 4.03 -10.22 -10.79
CA ARG A 143 2.89 -9.38 -10.41
C ARG A 143 2.21 -10.08 -9.24
N GLY A 144 2.44 -9.64 -8.02
CA GLY A 144 1.80 -10.24 -6.85
C GLY A 144 2.62 -10.16 -5.57
N GLU A 145 3.54 -9.18 -5.49
CA GLU A 145 4.27 -8.90 -4.25
C GLU A 145 3.32 -8.60 -3.08
N ASP A 146 2.15 -7.99 -3.39
CA ASP A 146 1.12 -7.70 -2.42
C ASP A 146 0.52 -8.97 -1.83
N PHE A 147 0.08 -9.89 -2.71
CA PHE A 147 -0.45 -11.18 -2.28
C PHE A 147 0.61 -12.04 -1.59
N GLU A 148 1.85 -12.00 -2.06
CA GLU A 148 2.94 -12.75 -1.46
C GLU A 148 3.17 -12.34 0.00
N LEU A 149 3.13 -11.03 0.29
CA LEU A 149 3.21 -10.52 1.65
C LEU A 149 2.02 -10.99 2.49
N VAL A 150 0.79 -10.84 2.00
CA VAL A 150 -0.42 -11.29 2.68
C VAL A 150 -0.37 -12.81 2.95
N ARG A 151 0.05 -13.62 1.97
CA ARG A 151 0.20 -15.06 2.11
C ARG A 151 1.17 -15.43 3.24
N ARG A 152 2.33 -14.77 3.32
CA ARG A 152 3.29 -15.02 4.43
C ARG A 152 2.67 -14.70 5.79
N PHE A 153 1.86 -13.65 5.88
CA PHE A 153 1.16 -13.32 7.12
C PHE A 153 0.12 -14.39 7.48
N MET A 154 -0.63 -14.91 6.49
CA MET A 154 -1.57 -16.02 6.69
C MET A 154 -0.84 -17.28 7.15
N ASP A 155 0.26 -17.65 6.50
CA ASP A 155 1.08 -18.82 6.84
C ASP A 155 1.70 -18.73 8.25
N GLN A 156 1.95 -17.52 8.74
CA GLN A 156 2.42 -17.25 10.10
C GLN A 156 1.30 -17.19 11.15
N GLY A 157 0.04 -17.35 10.75
CA GLY A 157 -1.12 -17.25 11.65
C GLY A 157 -1.34 -15.85 12.20
N ARG A 158 -0.98 -14.80 11.45
CA ARG A 158 -1.18 -13.41 11.85
C ARG A 158 -2.65 -13.01 11.82
N ILE A 159 -3.02 -12.05 12.66
CA ILE A 159 -4.39 -11.54 12.74
C ILE A 159 -4.64 -10.58 11.58
N ILE A 160 -5.33 -11.06 10.55
CA ILE A 160 -5.71 -10.28 9.39
C ILE A 160 -7.20 -9.98 9.46
N ALA A 161 -7.57 -8.69 9.45
CA ALA A 161 -8.94 -8.24 9.29
C ALA A 161 -9.17 -7.72 7.86
N MET A 162 -10.43 -7.78 7.42
CA MET A 162 -10.86 -7.23 6.14
C MET A 162 -11.99 -6.24 6.36
N SER A 163 -11.86 -5.06 5.77
CA SER A 163 -12.92 -4.05 5.70
C SER A 163 -13.64 -4.16 4.36
N THR A 164 -14.96 -4.16 4.39
CA THR A 164 -15.80 -4.09 3.19
C THR A 164 -15.93 -2.65 2.67
N GLU A 165 -15.46 -1.67 3.40
CA GLU A 165 -15.45 -0.29 2.96
C GLU A 165 -14.37 -0.05 1.91
N VAL A 166 -14.71 0.71 0.87
CA VAL A 166 -13.74 1.10 -0.16
C VAL A 166 -12.80 2.14 0.43
N GLY A 167 -11.58 1.69 0.76
CA GLY A 167 -10.50 2.54 1.27
C GLY A 167 -9.49 2.96 0.19
N TYR A 168 -9.47 2.26 -0.94
CA TYR A 168 -8.48 2.45 -2.00
C TYR A 168 -9.17 2.56 -3.36
N ILE A 169 -8.80 3.54 -4.18
CA ILE A 169 -9.40 3.78 -5.49
C ILE A 169 -8.29 3.76 -6.54
N VAL A 170 -8.33 2.73 -7.40
CA VAL A 170 -7.43 2.62 -8.54
C VAL A 170 -7.87 3.57 -9.65
N ARG A 171 -6.98 4.38 -10.16
CA ARG A 171 -7.21 5.29 -11.28
C ARG A 171 -6.69 4.68 -12.57
N PRO A 172 -7.42 4.83 -13.70
CA PRO A 172 -6.84 4.46 -15.00
C PRO A 172 -5.58 5.30 -15.24
N GLN A 173 -4.56 4.69 -15.80
CA GLN A 173 -3.35 5.40 -16.19
C GLN A 173 -3.73 6.47 -17.24
N GLU A 174 -3.25 7.71 -17.07
CA GLU A 174 -3.43 8.76 -18.05
C GLU A 174 -2.77 8.31 -19.37
N GLY A 175 -3.55 8.13 -20.43
CA GLY A 175 -3.08 7.71 -21.75
C GLY A 175 -3.51 6.31 -22.21
N GLN A 176 -4.29 5.56 -21.44
CA GLN A 176 -5.00 4.36 -21.90
C GLN A 176 -6.45 4.72 -22.21
N SER A 177 -6.70 5.21 -23.41
CA SER A 177 -8.03 5.33 -24.03
C SER A 177 -8.28 4.16 -24.98
#